data_d4ab7883019b0e36491a4f293387bc34
#
_entry.id   d4ab7883019b0e36491a4f293387bc34
#
_cell.length_a   1.000
_cell.length_b   1.000
_cell.length_c   1.000
_cell.angle_alpha   90.00
_cell.angle_beta   90.00
_cell.angle_gamma   90.00
#
_symmetry.space_group_name_H-M   'P 1'
#
loop_
_entity.id
_entity.type
_entity.pdbx_description
1 polymer ?
#
loop_
_entity_poly.entity_id
_entity_poly.type
_entity_poly.pdbx_seq_one_letter_code
_entity_poly.pdbx_strand_id
1 'polypeptide(L)'
;MSLEHILVIKRPLFDQIGAFQGFQPEAQRYLDVILAPGNNFFMARPDAEIDPSHKQIIPYSIFHHAGKYLVYTRGGKGGEKRLHAKMSIGIGGHINPHDEREDSLASTTYMNGVEREIDEELRITGRHTQRVIGLINDDSNEVGQVHLGVVHLFELDSDAVESNEESIQDIRFLSLDDMMRNRDGLETWSQICADHLAVA
;
A
#
# COMPACT_ATOMS: atom_id res chain seq x y z
N MET A 1 15.32 4.16 21.30
CA MET A 1 14.39 4.35 20.17
C MET A 1 13.00 4.01 20.69
N SER A 2 12.01 4.87 20.47
CA SER A 2 10.62 4.57 20.84
C SER A 2 10.12 3.43 19.94
N LEU A 3 9.33 2.53 20.50
CA LEU A 3 8.70 1.44 19.76
C LEU A 3 7.72 2.03 18.74
N GLU A 4 7.83 1.64 17.47
CA GLU A 4 6.92 2.08 16.43
C GLU A 4 5.51 1.52 16.66
N HIS A 5 4.49 2.36 16.52
CA HIS A 5 3.09 1.97 16.57
C HIS A 5 2.46 2.22 15.21
N ILE A 6 1.60 1.30 14.78
CA ILE A 6 1.00 1.29 13.45
C ILE A 6 -0.51 1.09 13.51
N LEU A 7 -1.24 1.61 12.53
CA LEU A 7 -2.69 1.53 12.45
C LEU A 7 -3.15 0.11 12.15
N VAL A 8 -4.01 -0.42 13.00
CA VAL A 8 -4.59 -1.76 12.85
C VAL A 8 -6.11 -1.76 13.05
N ILE A 9 -6.75 -2.80 12.52
CA ILE A 9 -8.12 -3.20 12.85
C ILE A 9 -8.13 -4.61 13.41
N LYS A 10 -9.17 -4.95 14.16
CA LYS A 10 -9.39 -6.34 14.60
C LYS A 10 -9.83 -7.21 13.42
N ARG A 11 -9.28 -8.41 13.29
CA ARG A 11 -9.66 -9.37 12.23
C ARG A 11 -11.17 -9.66 12.19
N PRO A 12 -11.88 -9.85 13.31
CA PRO A 12 -13.34 -10.05 13.30
C PRO A 12 -14.12 -8.90 12.64
N LEU A 13 -13.64 -7.66 12.72
CA LEU A 13 -14.26 -6.53 12.00
C LEU A 13 -14.16 -6.72 10.49
N PHE A 14 -12.99 -7.09 9.98
CA PHE A 14 -12.79 -7.39 8.56
C PHE A 14 -13.68 -8.54 8.10
N ASP A 15 -13.78 -9.61 8.90
CA ASP A 15 -14.64 -10.75 8.61
C ASP A 15 -16.13 -10.36 8.55
N GLN A 16 -16.60 -9.47 9.42
CA GLN A 16 -17.97 -8.94 9.44
C GLN A 16 -18.32 -8.07 8.23
N ILE A 17 -17.39 -7.25 7.75
CA ILE A 17 -17.59 -6.44 6.54
C ILE A 17 -17.70 -7.35 5.29
N GLY A 18 -17.07 -8.51 5.34
CA GLY A 18 -16.99 -9.51 4.28
C GLY A 18 -15.55 -9.70 3.83
N ALA A 19 -14.83 -10.64 4.49
CA ALA A 19 -13.46 -10.98 4.12
C ALA A 19 -13.40 -11.50 2.67
N PHE A 20 -12.32 -11.19 2.00
CA PHE A 20 -12.05 -11.58 0.60
C PHE A 20 -10.61 -12.03 0.44
N GLN A 21 -10.29 -12.63 -0.70
CA GLN A 21 -8.93 -12.98 -1.13
C GLN A 21 -8.66 -12.32 -2.48
N GLY A 22 -7.46 -11.76 -2.65
CA GLY A 22 -7.07 -11.05 -3.86
C GLY A 22 -7.46 -9.57 -3.84
N PHE A 23 -8.00 -9.05 -4.93
CA PHE A 23 -8.38 -7.65 -5.11
C PHE A 23 -9.90 -7.44 -4.91
N GLN A 24 -10.28 -6.39 -4.15
CA GLN A 24 -11.66 -5.98 -3.94
C GLN A 24 -11.85 -4.52 -4.41
N PRO A 25 -12.59 -4.28 -5.52
CA PRO A 25 -12.77 -2.93 -6.06
C PRO A 25 -13.72 -2.04 -5.26
N GLU A 26 -14.62 -2.60 -4.45
CA GLU A 26 -15.60 -1.85 -3.64
C GLU A 26 -14.97 -1.25 -2.37
N ALA A 27 -13.88 -0.48 -2.52
CA ALA A 27 -13.08 0.02 -1.39
C ALA A 27 -13.87 0.87 -0.40
N GLN A 28 -14.76 1.74 -0.88
CA GLN A 28 -15.46 2.71 -0.03
C GLN A 28 -16.28 2.04 1.07
N ARG A 29 -16.96 0.95 0.76
CA ARG A 29 -17.73 0.16 1.74
C ARG A 29 -16.87 -0.33 2.91
N TYR A 30 -15.61 -0.67 2.65
CA TYR A 30 -14.67 -1.10 3.69
C TYR A 30 -14.11 0.10 4.45
N LEU A 31 -13.70 1.15 3.75
CA LEU A 31 -13.09 2.33 4.36
C LEU A 31 -14.05 3.07 5.28
N ASP A 32 -15.34 3.16 4.94
CA ASP A 32 -16.36 3.77 5.79
C ASP A 32 -16.44 3.09 7.17
N VAL A 33 -16.17 1.78 7.23
CA VAL A 33 -16.17 1.02 8.48
C VAL A 33 -14.79 1.03 9.13
N ILE A 34 -13.73 0.74 8.38
CA ILE A 34 -12.36 0.61 8.89
C ILE A 34 -11.87 1.93 9.51
N LEU A 35 -12.14 3.07 8.85
CA LEU A 35 -11.71 4.38 9.31
C LEU A 35 -12.72 5.07 10.24
N ALA A 36 -13.84 4.41 10.58
CA ALA A 36 -14.78 4.95 11.55
C ALA A 36 -14.16 4.99 12.96
N PRO A 37 -14.47 6.02 13.76
CA PRO A 37 -13.96 6.14 15.13
C PRO A 37 -14.25 4.89 15.97
N GLY A 38 -13.24 4.38 16.67
CA GLY A 38 -13.32 3.20 17.52
C GLY A 38 -13.19 1.85 16.82
N ASN A 39 -13.14 1.81 15.49
CA ASN A 39 -12.93 0.59 14.70
C ASN A 39 -11.44 0.31 14.39
N ASN A 40 -10.58 1.30 14.56
CA ASN A 40 -9.14 1.20 14.38
C ASN A 40 -8.40 1.75 15.61
N PHE A 41 -7.14 1.37 15.76
CA PHE A 41 -6.27 1.83 16.84
C PHE A 41 -4.81 1.59 16.48
N PHE A 42 -3.91 2.20 17.24
CA PHE A 42 -2.47 2.00 17.07
C PHE A 42 -1.96 0.86 17.97
N MET A 43 -1.23 -0.07 17.38
CA MET A 43 -0.62 -1.23 18.04
C MET A 43 0.89 -1.21 17.82
N ALA A 44 1.66 -1.69 18.78
CA ALA A 44 3.10 -1.83 18.62
C ALA A 44 3.43 -2.73 17.41
N ARG A 45 4.26 -2.25 16.49
CA ARG A 45 4.56 -2.94 15.22
C ARG A 45 5.06 -4.37 15.41
N PRO A 46 5.99 -4.70 16.32
CA PRO A 46 6.45 -6.08 16.52
C PRO A 46 5.33 -7.04 16.95
N ASP A 47 4.35 -6.54 17.70
CA ASP A 47 3.19 -7.35 18.11
C ASP A 47 2.22 -7.53 16.94
N ALA A 48 1.97 -6.47 16.17
CA ALA A 48 1.08 -6.52 14.99
C ALA A 48 1.63 -7.43 13.87
N GLU A 49 2.94 -7.54 13.72
CA GLU A 49 3.58 -8.38 12.69
C GLU A 49 3.41 -9.89 12.93
N ILE A 50 3.08 -10.31 14.15
CA ILE A 50 2.95 -11.73 14.51
C ILE A 50 1.55 -12.13 15.01
N ASP A 51 0.60 -11.20 15.08
CA ASP A 51 -0.74 -11.44 15.61
C ASP A 51 -1.82 -11.41 14.52
N PRO A 52 -2.24 -12.59 13.98
CA PRO A 52 -3.26 -12.67 12.94
C PRO A 52 -4.68 -12.33 13.42
N SER A 53 -4.88 -12.03 14.69
CA SER A 53 -6.14 -11.49 15.20
C SER A 53 -6.36 -10.02 14.81
N HIS A 54 -5.36 -9.39 14.17
CA HIS A 54 -5.38 -8.02 13.70
C HIS A 54 -4.94 -7.94 12.23
N LYS A 55 -5.33 -6.85 11.56
CA LYS A 55 -4.84 -6.49 10.22
C LYS A 55 -4.27 -5.08 10.26
N GLN A 56 -3.01 -4.94 9.86
CA GLN A 56 -2.34 -3.67 9.64
C GLN A 56 -2.93 -3.03 8.38
N ILE A 57 -3.31 -1.75 8.46
CA ILE A 57 -3.83 -1.01 7.31
C ILE A 57 -2.66 -0.38 6.58
N ILE A 58 -2.38 -0.89 5.39
CA ILE A 58 -1.24 -0.50 4.56
C ILE A 58 -1.73 0.27 3.34
N PRO A 59 -1.47 1.58 3.20
CA PRO A 59 -1.58 2.23 1.91
C PRO A 59 -0.64 1.57 0.91
N TYR A 60 -1.15 1.31 -0.29
CA TYR A 60 -0.38 0.77 -1.41
C TYR A 60 -0.58 1.68 -2.62
N SER A 61 0.39 2.58 -2.84
CA SER A 61 0.30 3.69 -3.77
C SER A 61 0.90 3.33 -5.13
N ILE A 62 0.05 3.26 -6.16
CA ILE A 62 0.42 2.99 -7.56
C ILE A 62 0.44 4.32 -8.31
N PHE A 63 1.46 4.55 -9.13
CA PHE A 63 1.65 5.78 -9.90
C PHE A 63 1.51 5.51 -11.38
N HIS A 64 0.67 6.30 -12.05
CA HIS A 64 0.36 6.19 -13.47
C HIS A 64 0.65 7.50 -14.19
N HIS A 65 1.23 7.42 -15.37
CA HIS A 65 1.45 8.54 -16.28
C HIS A 65 1.35 8.09 -17.74
N ALA A 66 0.54 8.78 -18.54
CA ALA A 66 0.45 8.59 -19.99
C ALA A 66 0.31 7.11 -20.43
N GLY A 67 -0.56 6.34 -19.77
CA GLY A 67 -0.81 4.92 -20.08
C GLY A 67 0.25 3.94 -19.56
N LYS A 68 1.15 4.40 -18.69
CA LYS A 68 2.20 3.59 -18.08
C LYS A 68 2.18 3.68 -16.57
N TYR A 69 2.63 2.63 -15.91
CA TYR A 69 2.72 2.52 -14.45
C TYR A 69 4.19 2.56 -14.00
N LEU A 70 4.44 3.24 -12.89
CA LEU A 70 5.75 3.21 -12.24
C LEU A 70 6.03 1.80 -11.76
N VAL A 71 7.22 1.31 -12.08
CA VAL A 71 7.76 0.03 -11.63
C VAL A 71 9.17 0.27 -11.10
N TYR A 72 9.51 -0.38 -10.01
CA TYR A 72 10.86 -0.34 -9.45
C TYR A 72 11.32 -1.74 -9.01
N THR A 73 12.63 -1.90 -8.84
CA THR A 73 13.22 -3.13 -8.31
C THR A 73 13.51 -2.94 -6.81
N ARG A 74 13.07 -3.87 -5.98
CA ARG A 74 13.32 -3.84 -4.53
C ARG A 74 14.78 -4.18 -4.25
N GLY A 75 15.51 -3.23 -3.68
CA GLY A 75 16.92 -3.39 -3.29
C GLY A 75 17.10 -4.32 -2.08
N GLY A 76 18.33 -4.81 -1.90
CA GLY A 76 18.68 -5.77 -0.85
C GLY A 76 18.68 -5.24 0.58
N LYS A 77 18.45 -3.94 0.80
CA LYS A 77 18.40 -3.30 2.14
C LYS A 77 16.98 -3.18 2.71
N GLY A 78 15.93 -3.53 1.96
CA GLY A 78 14.55 -3.51 2.44
C GLY A 78 14.26 -4.65 3.43
N GLY A 79 13.30 -4.46 4.34
CA GLY A 79 13.03 -5.34 5.49
C GLY A 79 12.72 -6.80 5.14
N GLU A 80 12.10 -7.08 3.99
CA GLU A 80 11.62 -8.43 3.65
C GLU A 80 12.51 -9.10 2.60
N LYS A 81 13.43 -9.99 3.05
CA LYS A 81 14.43 -10.67 2.19
C LYS A 81 13.83 -11.42 0.98
N ARG A 82 12.62 -11.97 1.10
CA ARG A 82 11.95 -12.70 0.01
C ARG A 82 11.55 -11.79 -1.18
N LEU A 83 11.47 -10.48 -0.95
CA LEU A 83 11.11 -9.49 -1.96
C LEU A 83 12.33 -8.89 -2.66
N HIS A 84 13.56 -9.21 -2.21
CA HIS A 84 14.78 -8.70 -2.84
C HIS A 84 14.85 -9.13 -4.32
N ALA A 85 15.19 -8.19 -5.19
CA ALA A 85 15.21 -8.32 -6.64
C ALA A 85 13.84 -8.58 -7.31
N LYS A 86 12.72 -8.58 -6.55
CA LYS A 86 11.39 -8.53 -7.15
C LYS A 86 11.06 -7.12 -7.58
N MET A 87 10.29 -7.01 -8.65
CA MET A 87 9.71 -5.74 -9.07
C MET A 87 8.45 -5.44 -8.26
N SER A 88 8.23 -4.17 -7.96
CA SER A 88 7.01 -3.66 -7.36
C SER A 88 6.44 -2.52 -8.20
N ILE A 89 5.10 -2.38 -8.21
CA ILE A 89 4.38 -1.26 -8.83
C ILE A 89 3.78 -0.31 -7.80
N GLY A 90 3.89 -0.64 -6.52
CA GLY A 90 3.30 0.16 -5.45
C GLY A 90 4.28 0.44 -4.32
N ILE A 91 4.16 1.64 -3.78
CA ILE A 91 4.81 2.07 -2.55
C ILE A 91 3.85 1.78 -1.40
N GLY A 92 4.33 1.07 -0.39
CA GLY A 92 3.55 0.72 0.79
C GLY A 92 4.25 1.10 2.07
N GLY A 93 3.49 1.55 3.07
CA GLY A 93 4.03 1.94 4.36
C GLY A 93 3.02 1.82 5.48
N HIS A 94 3.38 2.25 6.69
CA HIS A 94 2.55 2.16 7.88
C HIS A 94 2.00 3.53 8.28
N ILE A 95 0.74 3.57 8.67
CA ILE A 95 0.15 4.76 9.28
C ILE A 95 0.54 4.78 10.76
N ASN A 96 1.09 5.89 11.22
CA ASN A 96 1.65 6.05 12.56
C ASN A 96 0.87 7.09 13.39
N PRO A 97 0.97 7.08 14.75
CA PRO A 97 0.31 8.09 15.58
C PRO A 97 0.72 9.54 15.28
N HIS A 98 1.94 9.76 14.80
CA HIS A 98 2.40 11.12 14.45
C HIS A 98 1.79 11.67 13.16
N ASP A 99 1.08 10.85 12.38
CA ASP A 99 0.27 11.31 11.25
C ASP A 99 -1.02 12.02 11.73
N GLU A 100 -1.40 11.83 13.02
CA GLU A 100 -2.46 12.62 13.63
C GLU A 100 -2.03 14.08 13.79
N ARG A 101 -2.87 15.00 13.30
CA ARG A 101 -2.74 16.43 13.56
C ARG A 101 -3.86 16.84 14.51
N GLU A 102 -3.65 17.91 15.30
CA GLU A 102 -4.71 18.47 16.14
C GLU A 102 -5.95 18.71 15.28
N ASP A 103 -7.10 18.23 15.75
CA ASP A 103 -8.41 18.27 15.06
C ASP A 103 -8.57 17.37 13.81
N SER A 104 -7.69 16.40 13.56
CA SER A 104 -7.85 15.50 12.42
C SER A 104 -8.85 14.36 12.70
N LEU A 105 -9.70 14.07 11.70
CA LEU A 105 -10.51 12.84 11.67
C LEU A 105 -9.61 11.65 11.30
N ALA A 106 -10.00 10.41 11.64
CA ALA A 106 -9.23 9.22 11.31
C ALA A 106 -8.92 9.07 9.80
N SER A 107 -9.83 9.52 8.92
CA SER A 107 -9.58 9.57 7.48
C SER A 107 -8.49 10.56 7.08
N THR A 108 -8.37 11.68 7.81
CA THR A 108 -7.31 12.68 7.59
C THR A 108 -5.97 12.17 8.08
N THR A 109 -5.91 11.53 9.26
CA THR A 109 -4.73 10.85 9.79
C THR A 109 -4.22 9.80 8.79
N TYR A 110 -5.13 8.99 8.27
CA TYR A 110 -4.81 8.00 7.25
C TYR A 110 -4.17 8.64 6.01
N MET A 111 -4.76 9.71 5.46
CA MET A 111 -4.22 10.39 4.27
C MET A 111 -2.90 11.11 4.54
N ASN A 112 -2.71 11.69 5.73
CA ASN A 112 -1.41 12.28 6.13
C ASN A 112 -0.31 11.21 6.12
N GLY A 113 -0.59 10.00 6.61
CA GLY A 113 0.35 8.89 6.56
C GLY A 113 0.65 8.42 5.13
N VAL A 114 -0.36 8.36 4.25
CA VAL A 114 -0.16 8.06 2.82
C VAL A 114 0.81 9.06 2.19
N GLU A 115 0.58 10.36 2.38
CA GLU A 115 1.43 11.42 1.83
C GLU A 115 2.85 11.36 2.40
N ARG A 116 3.01 11.17 3.72
CA ARG A 116 4.31 11.06 4.36
C ARG A 116 5.13 9.89 3.80
N GLU A 117 4.55 8.68 3.68
CA GLU A 117 5.24 7.51 3.14
C GLU A 117 5.70 7.76 1.70
N ILE A 118 4.87 8.41 0.87
CA ILE A 118 5.26 8.77 -0.50
C ILE A 118 6.43 9.75 -0.50
N ASP A 119 6.38 10.81 0.32
CA ASP A 119 7.42 11.85 0.40
C ASP A 119 8.74 11.30 0.95
N GLU A 120 8.69 10.31 1.87
CA GLU A 120 9.87 9.64 2.41
C GLU A 120 10.56 8.78 1.34
N GLU A 121 9.78 8.04 0.52
CA GLU A 121 10.31 7.09 -0.45
C GLU A 121 10.56 7.66 -1.84
N LEU A 122 9.76 8.66 -2.28
CA LEU A 122 9.83 9.22 -3.63
C LEU A 122 9.86 10.74 -3.63
N ARG A 123 10.56 11.29 -4.62
CA ARG A 123 10.43 12.69 -5.03
C ARG A 123 9.67 12.77 -6.35
N ILE A 124 8.43 13.23 -6.30
CA ILE A 124 7.56 13.40 -7.46
C ILE A 124 7.57 14.86 -7.86
N THR A 125 7.95 15.14 -9.12
CA THR A 125 7.92 16.50 -9.67
C THR A 125 6.69 16.66 -10.55
N GLY A 126 5.86 17.67 -10.23
CA GLY A 126 4.62 17.93 -10.95
C GLY A 126 3.39 17.83 -10.04
N ARG A 127 2.22 17.88 -10.67
CA ARG A 127 0.93 17.71 -9.99
C ARG A 127 0.41 16.30 -10.18
N HIS A 128 -0.40 15.87 -9.25
CA HIS A 128 -1.11 14.60 -9.36
C HIS A 128 -2.54 14.72 -8.82
N THR A 129 -3.36 13.76 -9.21
CA THR A 129 -4.64 13.47 -8.58
C THR A 129 -4.61 12.07 -8.02
N GLN A 130 -5.36 11.83 -6.94
CA GLN A 130 -5.36 10.54 -6.25
C GLN A 130 -6.80 10.05 -6.07
N ARG A 131 -6.99 8.73 -6.20
CA ARG A 131 -8.23 8.03 -5.85
C ARG A 131 -7.92 6.64 -5.31
N VAL A 132 -8.76 6.14 -4.41
CA VAL A 132 -8.72 4.74 -4.01
C VAL A 132 -9.38 3.90 -5.10
N ILE A 133 -8.76 2.80 -5.51
CA ILE A 133 -9.26 1.90 -6.56
C ILE A 133 -9.65 0.52 -6.04
N GLY A 134 -9.26 0.15 -4.83
CA GLY A 134 -9.59 -1.15 -4.25
C GLY A 134 -8.83 -1.44 -2.97
N LEU A 135 -9.00 -2.68 -2.51
CA LEU A 135 -8.22 -3.24 -1.41
C LEU A 135 -7.55 -4.54 -1.85
N ILE A 136 -6.48 -4.92 -1.15
CA ILE A 136 -5.78 -6.20 -1.31
C ILE A 136 -5.80 -6.96 0.01
N ASN A 137 -6.21 -8.22 -0.04
CA ASN A 137 -6.00 -9.18 1.04
C ASN A 137 -5.39 -10.46 0.48
N ASP A 138 -4.31 -10.94 1.10
CA ASP A 138 -3.64 -12.18 0.70
C ASP A 138 -3.30 -13.02 1.94
N ASP A 139 -4.25 -13.81 2.40
CA ASP A 139 -4.08 -14.69 3.57
C ASP A 139 -3.29 -15.98 3.26
N SER A 140 -2.71 -16.11 2.05
CA SER A 140 -1.97 -17.32 1.65
C SER A 140 -0.61 -17.48 2.34
N ASN A 141 -0.14 -16.45 3.03
CA ASN A 141 1.15 -16.45 3.73
C ASN A 141 1.07 -15.63 5.04
N GLU A 142 2.03 -15.86 5.94
CA GLU A 142 2.05 -15.25 7.28
C GLU A 142 2.02 -13.71 7.24
N VAL A 143 2.74 -13.09 6.31
CA VAL A 143 2.77 -11.63 6.17
C VAL A 143 1.40 -11.11 5.72
N GLY A 144 0.81 -11.73 4.71
CA GLY A 144 -0.50 -11.33 4.21
C GLY A 144 -1.62 -11.50 5.24
N GLN A 145 -1.50 -12.50 6.14
CA GLN A 145 -2.50 -12.73 7.20
C GLN A 145 -2.64 -11.53 8.16
N VAL A 146 -1.60 -10.74 8.33
CA VAL A 146 -1.57 -9.58 9.22
C VAL A 146 -1.65 -8.23 8.48
N HIS A 147 -1.78 -8.23 7.13
CA HIS A 147 -1.85 -7.01 6.33
C HIS A 147 -3.15 -6.90 5.54
N LEU A 148 -3.65 -5.68 5.36
CA LEU A 148 -4.75 -5.31 4.48
C LEU A 148 -4.32 -4.08 3.68
N GLY A 149 -4.12 -4.23 2.37
CA GLY A 149 -3.71 -3.14 1.49
C GLY A 149 -4.90 -2.26 1.09
N VAL A 150 -4.72 -0.95 1.11
CA VAL A 150 -5.64 0.01 0.49
C VAL A 150 -4.95 0.59 -0.73
N VAL A 151 -5.47 0.29 -1.91
CA VAL A 151 -4.82 0.63 -3.18
C VAL A 151 -5.23 2.02 -3.63
N HIS A 152 -4.24 2.90 -3.68
CA HIS A 152 -4.35 4.25 -4.22
C HIS A 152 -3.78 4.30 -5.63
N LEU A 153 -4.47 4.95 -6.55
CA LEU A 153 -3.95 5.28 -7.87
C LEU A 153 -3.69 6.78 -7.94
N PHE A 154 -2.44 7.14 -8.20
CA PHE A 154 -1.96 8.49 -8.43
C PHE A 154 -1.77 8.71 -9.92
N GLU A 155 -2.54 9.62 -10.50
CA GLU A 155 -2.41 10.07 -11.89
C GLU A 155 -1.45 11.25 -11.93
N LEU A 156 -0.26 11.05 -12.49
CA LEU A 156 0.78 12.07 -12.57
C LEU A 156 0.69 12.86 -13.88
N ASP A 157 0.99 14.16 -13.84
CA ASP A 157 1.14 15.00 -15.04
C ASP A 157 2.56 14.93 -15.65
N SER A 158 3.50 14.24 -14.99
CA SER A 158 4.90 14.05 -15.41
C SER A 158 5.41 12.69 -14.95
N ASP A 159 6.37 12.13 -15.68
CA ASP A 159 7.12 10.92 -15.31
C ASP A 159 8.41 11.23 -14.52
N ALA A 160 8.59 12.48 -14.11
CA ALA A 160 9.74 12.93 -13.31
C ALA A 160 9.61 12.48 -11.85
N VAL A 161 9.93 11.21 -11.61
CA VAL A 161 9.92 10.56 -10.30
C VAL A 161 11.31 10.03 -9.99
N GLU A 162 11.81 10.34 -8.80
CA GLU A 162 13.12 9.90 -8.31
C GLU A 162 12.95 9.22 -6.94
N SER A 163 13.83 8.25 -6.64
CA SER A 163 13.85 7.61 -5.32
C SER A 163 14.59 8.45 -4.29
N ASN A 164 14.03 8.53 -3.08
CA ASN A 164 14.70 9.04 -1.88
C ASN A 164 15.34 7.89 -1.07
N GLU A 165 15.03 6.62 -1.40
CA GLU A 165 15.42 5.44 -0.64
C GLU A 165 16.32 4.49 -1.46
N GLU A 166 17.40 3.95 -0.85
CA GLU A 166 18.27 2.95 -1.48
C GLU A 166 17.57 1.61 -1.75
N SER A 167 16.46 1.37 -1.09
CA SER A 167 15.60 0.19 -1.27
C SER A 167 14.78 0.22 -2.55
N ILE A 168 14.64 1.38 -3.20
CA ILE A 168 13.91 1.60 -4.44
C ILE A 168 14.89 1.86 -5.57
N GLN A 169 15.07 0.88 -6.44
CA GLN A 169 16.07 0.91 -7.52
C GLN A 169 15.39 0.77 -8.88
N ASP A 170 16.08 1.23 -9.93
CA ASP A 170 15.66 1.04 -11.33
C ASP A 170 14.22 1.51 -11.60
N ILE A 171 13.85 2.70 -11.10
CA ILE A 171 12.53 3.30 -11.38
C ILE A 171 12.35 3.47 -12.89
N ARG A 172 11.23 2.99 -13.41
CA ARG A 172 10.83 3.14 -14.81
C ARG A 172 9.32 3.08 -14.95
N PHE A 173 8.80 3.62 -16.05
CA PHE A 173 7.39 3.51 -16.40
C PHE A 173 7.18 2.46 -17.48
N LEU A 174 6.36 1.44 -17.19
CA LEU A 174 6.04 0.34 -18.10
C LEU A 174 4.55 0.36 -18.47
N SER A 175 4.25 -0.05 -19.72
CA SER A 175 2.87 -0.33 -20.10
C SER A 175 2.32 -1.54 -19.33
N LEU A 176 1.01 -1.64 -19.23
CA LEU A 176 0.37 -2.80 -18.59
C LEU A 176 0.76 -4.10 -19.30
N ASP A 177 0.84 -4.10 -20.64
CA ASP A 177 1.29 -5.27 -21.42
C ASP A 177 2.73 -5.70 -21.08
N ASP A 178 3.64 -4.72 -20.88
CA ASP A 178 5.03 -5.02 -20.47
C ASP A 178 5.09 -5.60 -19.05
N MET A 179 4.28 -5.07 -18.13
CA MET A 179 4.17 -5.62 -16.78
C MET A 179 3.63 -7.05 -16.80
N MET A 180 2.57 -7.32 -17.58
CA MET A 180 1.96 -8.65 -17.68
C MET A 180 2.90 -9.67 -18.32
N ARG A 181 3.73 -9.27 -19.29
CA ARG A 181 4.81 -10.15 -19.82
C ARG A 181 5.85 -10.56 -18.77
N ASN A 182 6.05 -9.73 -17.75
CA ASN A 182 7.00 -9.94 -16.67
C ASN A 182 6.34 -10.23 -15.31
N ARG A 183 5.08 -10.65 -15.32
CA ARG A 183 4.24 -10.81 -14.13
C ARG A 183 4.90 -11.64 -13.02
N ASP A 184 5.56 -12.73 -13.34
CA ASP A 184 6.22 -13.63 -12.37
C ASP A 184 7.42 -12.97 -11.66
N GLY A 185 7.96 -11.90 -12.24
CA GLY A 185 9.00 -11.06 -11.64
C GLY A 185 8.46 -10.04 -10.65
N LEU A 186 7.13 -9.77 -10.64
CA LEU A 186 6.49 -8.88 -9.69
C LEU A 186 6.34 -9.55 -8.32
N GLU A 187 6.32 -8.75 -7.26
CA GLU A 187 5.91 -9.22 -5.93
C GLU A 187 4.38 -9.43 -5.87
N THR A 188 3.89 -10.16 -4.86
CA THR A 188 2.51 -10.69 -4.83
C THR A 188 1.43 -9.61 -4.95
N TRP A 189 1.53 -8.52 -4.19
CA TRP A 189 0.53 -7.44 -4.26
C TRP A 189 0.55 -6.72 -5.60
N SER A 190 1.74 -6.56 -6.20
CA SER A 190 1.88 -6.03 -7.56
C SER A 190 1.24 -6.94 -8.59
N GLN A 191 1.36 -8.28 -8.46
CA GLN A 191 0.69 -9.24 -9.33
C GLN A 191 -0.83 -9.11 -9.23
N ILE A 192 -1.36 -9.08 -8.00
CA ILE A 192 -2.81 -8.92 -7.73
C ILE A 192 -3.35 -7.63 -8.36
N CYS A 193 -2.62 -6.51 -8.20
CA CYS A 193 -3.01 -5.24 -8.82
C CYS A 193 -2.91 -5.27 -10.34
N ALA A 194 -1.82 -5.81 -10.92
CA ALA A 194 -1.64 -5.89 -12.36
C ALA A 194 -2.73 -6.75 -13.02
N ASP A 195 -3.10 -7.88 -12.42
CA ASP A 195 -4.20 -8.74 -12.89
C ASP A 195 -5.53 -7.97 -12.90
N HIS A 196 -5.83 -7.18 -11.86
CA HIS A 196 -7.03 -6.35 -11.82
C HIS A 196 -7.03 -5.25 -12.89
N LEU A 197 -5.90 -4.52 -13.01
CA LEU A 197 -5.76 -3.44 -13.99
C LEU A 197 -5.88 -3.94 -15.43
N ALA A 198 -5.57 -5.21 -15.71
CA ALA A 198 -5.66 -5.81 -17.04
C ALA A 198 -7.10 -6.14 -17.47
N VAL A 199 -8.07 -6.15 -16.54
CA VAL A 199 -9.48 -6.49 -16.83
C VAL A 199 -10.44 -5.33 -16.54
N ALA A 200 -9.95 -4.21 -16.01
CA ALA A 200 -10.71 -3.01 -15.71
C ALA A 200 -10.75 -2.06 -16.90
#